data_e84e04a07f3bde4d1f8a8faa8209526b
#
_entry.id   e84e04a07f3bde4d1f8a8faa8209526b
#
_cell.length_a   1.000
_cell.length_b   1.000
_cell.length_c   1.000
_cell.angle_alpha   90.00
_cell.angle_beta   90.00
_cell.angle_gamma   90.00
#
_symmetry.space_group_name_H-M   'P 1'
#
loop_
_entity.id
_entity.type
_entity.pdbx_description
1 polymer ?
#
loop_
_entity_poly.entity_id
_entity_poly.type
_entity_poly.pdbx_seq_one_letter_code
_entity_poly.pdbx_strand_id
1 'polypeptide(L)'
;GESEEAQKLGLEIVGHMRERTDAYTEAEHRNWSTFGTPAESTAGQFQRANKRVYGTIPGVTDRSYMTNSSHVPVYYDISAYDKIRIEAPYHALENAGHIAYIEMDGDPSKNVKAFEKVVRAMHDADMGYFSINHPVDRDPVCGYTGLIENECPHCHRKETAFGTMTVPRMKD
;
A
#
# COMPACT_ATOMS: atom_id res chain seq x y z
N GLY A 1 5.57 -3.71 10.53
CA GLY A 1 6.79 -3.82 9.76
C GLY A 1 7.69 -2.60 9.75
N GLU A 2 7.39 -1.54 10.52
CA GLU A 2 8.11 -0.26 10.43
C GLU A 2 9.44 -0.24 11.20
N SER A 3 9.57 -1.09 12.24
CA SER A 3 10.83 -1.21 12.98
C SER A 3 11.81 -2.14 12.26
N GLU A 4 13.09 -1.95 12.51
CA GLU A 4 14.15 -2.79 11.94
C GLU A 4 14.00 -4.26 12.34
N GLU A 5 13.59 -4.52 13.57
CA GLU A 5 13.35 -5.89 14.07
C GLU A 5 12.17 -6.54 13.36
N ALA A 6 11.08 -5.79 13.16
CA ALA A 6 9.91 -6.30 12.45
C ALA A 6 10.20 -6.54 10.97
N GLN A 7 10.96 -5.66 10.32
CA GLN A 7 11.42 -5.86 8.95
C GLN A 7 12.31 -7.11 8.83
N LYS A 8 13.28 -7.26 9.75
CA LYS A 8 14.15 -8.43 9.79
C LYS A 8 13.35 -9.72 9.93
N LEU A 9 12.42 -9.78 10.88
CA LEU A 9 11.55 -10.95 11.07
C LEU A 9 10.70 -11.21 9.81
N GLY A 10 10.14 -10.17 9.20
CA GLY A 10 9.37 -10.31 7.97
C GLY A 10 10.20 -10.90 6.82
N LEU A 11 11.41 -10.41 6.63
CA LEU A 11 12.33 -10.95 5.62
C LEU A 11 12.76 -12.38 5.90
N GLU A 12 12.97 -12.76 7.17
CA GLU A 12 13.27 -14.15 7.56
C GLU A 12 12.08 -15.07 7.23
N ILE A 13 10.84 -14.66 7.53
CA ILE A 13 9.64 -15.45 7.24
C ILE A 13 9.47 -15.63 5.73
N VAL A 14 9.47 -14.53 4.96
CA VAL A 14 9.26 -14.58 3.51
C VAL A 14 10.42 -15.28 2.81
N GLY A 15 11.66 -15.07 3.28
CA GLY A 15 12.84 -15.78 2.80
C GLY A 15 12.72 -17.30 2.99
N HIS A 16 12.28 -17.75 4.17
CA HIS A 16 12.02 -19.16 4.40
C HIS A 16 10.92 -19.73 3.49
N MET A 17 9.83 -18.97 3.28
CA MET A 17 8.78 -19.37 2.33
C MET A 17 9.34 -19.52 0.92
N ARG A 18 10.19 -18.59 0.49
CA ARG A 18 10.84 -18.66 -0.81
C ARG A 18 11.73 -19.87 -0.96
N GLU A 19 12.61 -20.14 -0.01
CA GLU A 19 13.46 -21.34 -0.01
C GLU A 19 12.64 -22.64 -0.09
N ARG A 20 11.51 -22.70 0.62
CA ARG A 20 10.61 -23.87 0.58
C ARG A 20 9.94 -24.03 -0.78
N THR A 21 9.47 -22.96 -1.40
CA THR A 21 8.86 -23.03 -2.74
C THR A 21 9.88 -23.40 -3.82
N ASP A 22 11.11 -22.90 -3.73
CA ASP A 22 12.19 -23.28 -4.64
C ASP A 22 12.54 -24.78 -4.49
N ALA A 23 12.64 -25.30 -3.26
CA ALA A 23 12.88 -26.72 -3.03
C ALA A 23 11.74 -27.61 -3.55
N TYR A 24 10.48 -27.19 -3.44
CA TYR A 24 9.35 -27.91 -4.04
C TYR A 24 9.40 -27.86 -5.57
N THR A 25 9.80 -26.73 -6.16
CA THR A 25 9.96 -26.59 -7.60
C THR A 25 10.96 -27.61 -8.14
N GLU A 26 12.09 -27.77 -7.47
CA GLU A 26 13.11 -28.77 -7.82
C GLU A 26 12.61 -30.21 -7.64
N ALA A 27 12.03 -30.51 -6.49
CA ALA A 27 11.61 -31.87 -6.15
C ALA A 27 10.45 -32.39 -7.01
N GLU A 28 9.50 -31.52 -7.35
CA GLU A 28 8.28 -31.92 -8.06
C GLU A 28 8.28 -31.59 -9.54
N HIS A 29 9.32 -30.89 -10.03
CA HIS A 29 9.42 -30.38 -11.42
C HIS A 29 8.19 -29.54 -11.82
N ARG A 30 7.67 -28.76 -10.89
CA ARG A 30 6.54 -27.84 -11.05
C ARG A 30 6.94 -26.46 -10.56
N ASN A 31 6.35 -25.43 -11.13
CA ASN A 31 6.63 -24.06 -10.69
C ASN A 31 5.84 -23.72 -9.42
N TRP A 32 6.54 -23.68 -8.29
CA TRP A 32 6.04 -23.16 -7.02
C TRP A 32 6.62 -21.79 -6.77
N SER A 33 5.82 -20.86 -6.29
CA SER A 33 6.24 -19.46 -6.16
C SER A 33 5.65 -18.82 -4.92
N THR A 34 6.34 -17.81 -4.40
CA THR A 34 5.84 -16.96 -3.30
C THR A 34 5.18 -15.73 -3.89
N PHE A 35 3.99 -15.40 -3.41
CA PHE A 35 3.18 -14.31 -3.92
C PHE A 35 2.78 -13.32 -2.80
N GLY A 36 3.10 -12.05 -2.99
CA GLY A 36 2.62 -10.95 -2.16
C GLY A 36 1.24 -10.49 -2.60
N THR A 37 0.17 -11.11 -2.06
CA THR A 37 -1.19 -10.85 -2.52
C THR A 37 -1.72 -9.48 -2.13
N PRO A 38 -2.31 -8.68 -3.03
CA PRO A 38 -3.01 -7.44 -2.72
C PRO A 38 -4.42 -7.72 -2.17
N ALA A 39 -4.52 -8.35 -1.01
CA ALA A 39 -5.76 -8.88 -0.43
C ALA A 39 -6.72 -7.79 0.11
N GLU A 40 -7.10 -6.82 -0.69
CA GLU A 40 -7.82 -5.60 -0.34
C GLU A 40 -9.08 -5.81 0.51
N SER A 41 -10.10 -6.51 -0.02
CA SER A 41 -11.34 -6.78 0.72
C SER A 41 -11.15 -7.76 1.88
N THR A 42 -10.24 -8.70 1.73
CA THR A 42 -9.91 -9.72 2.72
C THR A 42 -9.25 -9.10 3.95
N ALA A 43 -8.42 -8.07 3.79
CA ALA A 43 -7.79 -7.33 4.88
C ALA A 43 -8.83 -6.76 5.87
N GLY A 44 -9.94 -6.20 5.36
CA GLY A 44 -11.05 -5.74 6.20
C GLY A 44 -11.86 -6.88 6.84
N GLN A 45 -12.05 -8.00 6.13
CA GLN A 45 -12.76 -9.16 6.67
C GLN A 45 -11.99 -9.82 7.81
N PHE A 46 -10.71 -10.05 7.63
CA PHE A 46 -9.86 -10.61 8.69
C PHE A 46 -9.77 -9.68 9.90
N GLN A 47 -9.67 -8.38 9.69
CA GLN A 47 -9.63 -7.44 10.80
C GLN A 47 -10.92 -7.46 11.62
N ARG A 48 -12.08 -7.54 10.99
CA ARG A 48 -13.36 -7.71 11.71
C ARG A 48 -13.41 -9.03 12.48
N ALA A 49 -12.89 -10.12 11.90
CA ALA A 49 -12.83 -11.40 12.57
C ALA A 49 -11.87 -11.37 13.77
N ASN A 50 -10.68 -10.83 13.60
CA ASN A 50 -9.68 -10.67 14.65
C ASN A 50 -10.21 -9.82 15.81
N LYS A 51 -10.84 -8.69 15.50
CA LYS A 51 -11.43 -7.81 16.53
C LYS A 51 -12.54 -8.50 17.32
N ARG A 52 -13.32 -9.39 16.67
CA ARG A 52 -14.36 -10.17 17.33
C ARG A 52 -13.79 -11.21 18.30
N VAL A 53 -12.68 -11.84 17.93
CA VAL A 53 -12.05 -12.92 18.71
C VAL A 53 -11.15 -12.36 19.83
N TYR A 54 -10.34 -11.36 19.51
CA TYR A 54 -9.26 -10.87 20.37
C TYR A 54 -9.57 -9.49 20.99
N GLY A 55 -10.68 -8.86 20.61
CA GLY A 55 -11.00 -7.49 21.04
C GLY A 55 -10.15 -6.45 20.31
N THR A 56 -10.17 -5.24 20.84
CA THR A 56 -9.38 -4.13 20.30
C THR A 56 -7.99 -4.11 20.94
N ILE A 57 -6.98 -4.37 20.12
CA ILE A 57 -5.57 -4.34 20.49
C ILE A 57 -4.93 -3.16 19.73
N PRO A 58 -4.39 -2.13 20.44
CA PRO A 58 -3.77 -0.98 19.79
C PRO A 58 -2.65 -1.38 18.82
N GLY A 59 -2.66 -0.78 17.64
CA GLY A 59 -1.71 -1.07 16.55
C GLY A 59 -1.92 -2.42 15.85
N VAL A 60 -2.89 -3.24 16.29
CA VAL A 60 -3.14 -4.58 15.72
C VAL A 60 -4.57 -4.70 15.21
N THR A 61 -5.59 -4.51 16.08
CA THR A 61 -7.00 -4.68 15.72
C THR A 61 -7.84 -3.41 15.89
N ASP A 62 -7.23 -2.28 16.14
CA ASP A 62 -7.89 -1.00 16.39
C ASP A 62 -8.43 -0.33 15.12
N ARG A 63 -7.94 -0.69 13.94
CA ARG A 63 -8.38 -0.14 12.66
C ARG A 63 -9.44 -1.01 11.99
N SER A 64 -10.04 -0.50 10.92
CA SER A 64 -11.07 -1.19 10.12
C SER A 64 -10.51 -2.25 9.18
N TYR A 65 -9.23 -2.20 8.87
CA TYR A 65 -8.50 -3.15 8.02
C TYR A 65 -7.10 -3.39 8.59
N MET A 66 -6.48 -4.49 8.21
CA MET A 66 -5.07 -4.77 8.46
C MET A 66 -4.26 -4.49 7.19
N THR A 67 -3.02 -4.09 7.36
CA THR A 67 -2.08 -3.99 6.24
C THR A 67 -1.85 -5.38 5.67
N ASN A 68 -1.94 -5.50 4.36
CA ASN A 68 -1.73 -6.78 3.68
C ASN A 68 -0.30 -6.91 3.16
N SER A 69 0.09 -8.13 2.81
CA SER A 69 1.40 -8.45 2.24
C SER A 69 2.57 -7.86 3.04
N SER A 70 3.62 -7.43 2.36
CA SER A 70 4.84 -6.90 2.95
C SER A 70 4.87 -5.36 2.92
N HIS A 71 3.69 -4.71 2.98
CA HIS A 71 3.58 -3.26 2.89
C HIS A 71 3.80 -2.57 4.24
N VAL A 72 4.39 -1.38 4.17
CA VAL A 72 4.26 -0.39 5.24
C VAL A 72 2.84 0.17 5.23
N PRO A 73 2.17 0.27 6.40
CA PRO A 73 0.81 0.81 6.47
C PRO A 73 0.72 2.20 5.85
N VAL A 74 -0.33 2.45 5.04
CA VAL A 74 -0.53 3.73 4.35
C VAL A 74 -0.71 4.93 5.29
N TYR A 75 -1.12 4.68 6.53
CA TYR A 75 -1.29 5.72 7.55
C TYR A 75 0.01 6.02 8.32
N TYR A 76 1.07 5.27 8.08
CA TYR A 76 2.34 5.48 8.76
C TYR A 76 3.08 6.66 8.13
N ASP A 77 3.47 7.61 8.97
CA ASP A 77 4.17 8.81 8.51
C ASP A 77 5.63 8.48 8.16
N ILE A 78 5.87 8.28 6.88
CA ILE A 78 7.15 7.86 6.35
C ILE A 78 7.39 8.50 4.98
N SER A 79 8.64 8.80 4.67
CA SER A 79 8.99 9.30 3.35
C SER A 79 8.84 8.21 2.27
N ALA A 80 8.54 8.62 1.02
CA ALA A 80 8.48 7.68 -0.11
C ALA A 80 9.78 6.86 -0.25
N TYR A 81 10.93 7.48 -0.01
CA TYR A 81 12.23 6.79 -0.10
C TYR A 81 12.43 5.74 1.01
N ASP A 82 12.02 6.05 2.24
CA ASP A 82 12.13 5.08 3.34
C ASP A 82 11.14 3.93 3.15
N LYS A 83 9.93 4.21 2.65
CA LYS A 83 8.97 3.16 2.28
C LYS A 83 9.54 2.24 1.19
N ILE A 84 10.13 2.81 0.13
CA ILE A 84 10.80 2.03 -0.92
C ILE A 84 11.91 1.15 -0.31
N ARG A 85 12.75 1.70 0.54
CA ARG A 85 13.84 0.98 1.19
C ARG A 85 13.36 -0.20 2.05
N ILE A 86 12.22 -0.05 2.72
CA ILE A 86 11.62 -1.11 3.54
C ILE A 86 10.98 -2.20 2.69
N GLU A 87 10.25 -1.83 1.63
CA GLU A 87 9.45 -2.77 0.83
C GLU A 87 10.26 -3.46 -0.29
N ALA A 88 11.26 -2.80 -0.85
CA ALA A 88 12.02 -3.32 -1.98
C ALA A 88 12.61 -4.74 -1.76
N PRO A 89 13.19 -5.07 -0.60
CA PRO A 89 13.78 -6.40 -0.41
C PRO A 89 12.79 -7.57 -0.55
N TYR A 90 11.49 -7.32 -0.34
CA TYR A 90 10.47 -8.35 -0.49
C TYR A 90 10.20 -8.71 -1.96
N HIS A 91 10.39 -7.78 -2.91
CA HIS A 91 10.15 -8.04 -4.33
C HIS A 91 10.98 -9.19 -4.88
N ALA A 92 12.24 -9.29 -4.47
CA ALA A 92 13.11 -10.39 -4.86
C ALA A 92 12.68 -11.75 -4.29
N LEU A 93 12.03 -11.75 -3.12
CA LEU A 93 11.56 -12.96 -2.44
C LEU A 93 10.19 -13.42 -2.96
N GLU A 94 9.33 -12.49 -3.35
CA GLU A 94 7.96 -12.75 -3.82
C GLU A 94 7.91 -12.84 -5.35
N ASN A 95 8.51 -13.91 -5.90
CA ASN A 95 8.75 -14.09 -7.31
C ASN A 95 7.50 -14.36 -8.18
N ALA A 96 6.36 -14.63 -7.57
CA ALA A 96 5.08 -14.74 -8.28
C ALA A 96 4.37 -13.37 -8.44
N GLY A 97 4.86 -12.36 -7.78
CA GLY A 97 4.37 -10.98 -7.87
C GLY A 97 4.24 -10.31 -6.51
N HIS A 98 4.61 -9.07 -6.50
CA HIS A 98 4.41 -8.12 -5.40
C HIS A 98 4.21 -6.74 -6.03
N ILE A 99 3.18 -6.03 -5.64
CA ILE A 99 2.96 -4.65 -6.08
C ILE A 99 3.24 -3.68 -4.92
N ALA A 100 4.10 -2.70 -5.13
CA ALA A 100 4.31 -1.60 -4.20
C ALA A 100 3.45 -0.40 -4.57
N TYR A 101 2.89 0.29 -3.57
CA TYR A 101 2.11 1.51 -3.76
C TYR A 101 2.80 2.67 -3.05
N ILE A 102 3.09 3.73 -3.79
CA ILE A 102 3.57 4.99 -3.24
C ILE A 102 2.46 6.02 -3.35
N GLU A 103 2.02 6.53 -2.22
CA GLU A 103 1.02 7.58 -2.17
C GLU A 103 1.70 8.95 -2.29
N MET A 104 1.31 9.74 -3.29
CA MET A 104 1.79 11.10 -3.47
C MET A 104 0.63 12.09 -3.28
N ASP A 105 0.90 13.15 -2.53
CA ASP A 105 -0.05 14.24 -2.40
C ASP A 105 -0.10 15.12 -3.66
N GLY A 106 -1.28 15.64 -3.93
CA GLY A 106 -1.51 16.60 -4.99
C GLY A 106 -1.48 16.02 -6.40
N ASP A 107 -1.30 16.89 -7.37
CA ASP A 107 -1.28 16.55 -8.79
C ASP A 107 0.16 16.28 -9.26
N PRO A 108 0.52 15.03 -9.59
CA PRO A 108 1.87 14.70 -10.05
C PRO A 108 2.27 15.43 -11.34
N SER A 109 1.31 15.84 -12.15
CA SER A 109 1.58 16.57 -13.40
C SER A 109 2.20 17.96 -13.17
N LYS A 110 1.95 18.54 -11.98
CA LYS A 110 2.54 19.82 -11.57
C LYS A 110 4.01 19.70 -11.15
N ASN A 111 4.50 18.49 -10.86
CA ASN A 111 5.89 18.24 -10.48
C ASN A 111 6.42 16.92 -11.06
N VAL A 112 6.49 16.86 -12.37
CA VAL A 112 6.98 15.68 -13.11
C VAL A 112 8.40 15.27 -12.71
N LYS A 113 9.25 16.22 -12.29
CA LYS A 113 10.60 15.90 -11.82
C LYS A 113 10.60 15.12 -10.50
N ALA A 114 9.69 15.45 -9.58
CA ALA A 114 9.55 14.68 -8.33
C ALA A 114 8.99 13.28 -8.63
N PHE A 115 8.00 13.20 -9.51
CA PHE A 115 7.45 11.93 -9.99
C PHE A 115 8.54 11.04 -10.61
N GLU A 116 9.34 11.58 -11.54
CA GLU A 116 10.46 10.86 -12.14
C GLU A 116 11.47 10.34 -11.11
N LYS A 117 11.80 11.15 -10.10
CA LYS A 117 12.72 10.71 -9.03
C LYS A 117 12.18 9.51 -8.26
N VAL A 118 10.90 9.49 -7.94
CA VAL A 118 10.27 8.36 -7.25
C VAL A 118 10.27 7.10 -8.12
N VAL A 119 9.92 7.22 -9.41
CA VAL A 119 9.99 6.11 -10.37
C VAL A 119 11.40 5.55 -10.46
N ARG A 120 12.43 6.42 -10.58
CA ARG A 120 13.82 5.99 -10.62
C ARG A 120 14.26 5.31 -9.33
N ALA A 121 13.86 5.85 -8.17
CA ALA A 121 14.19 5.25 -6.88
C ALA A 121 13.62 3.83 -6.75
N MET A 122 12.38 3.58 -7.20
CA MET A 122 11.78 2.26 -7.21
C MET A 122 12.49 1.31 -8.19
N HIS A 123 12.82 1.80 -9.38
CA HIS A 123 13.60 1.05 -10.37
C HIS A 123 14.99 0.68 -9.82
N ASP A 124 15.71 1.65 -9.26
CA ASP A 124 17.06 1.44 -8.73
C ASP A 124 17.08 0.54 -7.48
N ALA A 125 15.95 0.44 -6.79
CA ALA A 125 15.73 -0.50 -5.69
C ALA A 125 15.28 -1.90 -6.15
N ASP A 126 15.29 -2.17 -7.46
CA ASP A 126 14.90 -3.45 -8.07
C ASP A 126 13.44 -3.89 -7.75
N MET A 127 12.54 -2.93 -7.66
CA MET A 127 11.12 -3.21 -7.49
C MET A 127 10.51 -3.65 -8.83
N GLY A 128 10.05 -4.89 -8.92
CA GLY A 128 9.55 -5.48 -10.16
C GLY A 128 8.21 -4.95 -10.64
N TYR A 129 7.34 -4.49 -9.71
CA TYR A 129 6.04 -3.93 -10.03
C TYR A 129 5.62 -2.90 -8.99
N PHE A 130 5.23 -1.71 -9.45
CA PHE A 130 4.83 -0.62 -8.56
C PHE A 130 3.82 0.32 -9.21
N SER A 131 3.09 1.04 -8.36
CA SER A 131 2.16 2.11 -8.74
C SER A 131 2.41 3.35 -7.89
N ILE A 132 2.26 4.51 -8.51
CA ILE A 132 2.21 5.78 -7.79
C ILE A 132 0.76 6.24 -7.80
N ASN A 133 0.17 6.30 -6.62
CA ASN A 133 -1.19 6.74 -6.41
C ASN A 133 -1.22 8.21 -6.00
N HIS A 134 -2.25 8.90 -6.42
CA HIS A 134 -2.57 10.23 -5.93
C HIS A 134 -4.07 10.31 -5.63
N PRO A 135 -4.49 11.16 -4.69
CA PRO A 135 -5.90 11.27 -4.34
C PRO A 135 -6.72 11.74 -5.53
N VAL A 136 -7.86 11.12 -5.73
CA VAL A 136 -8.89 11.53 -6.68
C VAL A 136 -10.17 11.74 -5.92
N ASP A 137 -10.61 12.98 -5.89
CA ASP A 137 -11.82 13.38 -5.19
C ASP A 137 -13.03 13.32 -6.14
N ARG A 138 -14.21 13.14 -5.56
CA ARG A 138 -15.46 13.20 -6.29
C ARG A 138 -16.44 14.10 -5.59
N ASP A 139 -16.96 15.10 -6.30
CA ASP A 139 -18.09 15.88 -5.82
C ASP A 139 -19.39 15.07 -5.98
N PRO A 140 -20.08 14.71 -4.90
CA PRO A 140 -21.29 13.89 -4.96
C PRO A 140 -22.49 14.64 -5.55
N VAL A 141 -22.41 15.96 -5.68
CA VAL A 141 -23.52 16.81 -6.17
C VAL A 141 -23.42 17.03 -7.67
N CYS A 142 -22.27 17.46 -8.15
CA CYS A 142 -22.10 17.74 -9.60
C CYS A 142 -21.43 16.59 -10.37
N GLY A 143 -20.93 15.57 -9.67
CA GLY A 143 -20.28 14.40 -10.26
C GLY A 143 -18.85 14.66 -10.76
N TYR A 144 -18.28 15.85 -10.51
CA TYR A 144 -16.89 16.12 -10.87
C TYR A 144 -15.96 15.09 -10.21
N THR A 145 -15.00 14.60 -10.98
CA THR A 145 -13.96 13.69 -10.48
C THR A 145 -12.59 14.29 -10.84
N GLY A 146 -11.74 14.46 -9.84
CA GLY A 146 -10.43 15.08 -9.97
C GLY A 146 -9.93 15.56 -8.63
N LEU A 147 -8.90 16.40 -8.61
CA LEU A 147 -8.42 17.00 -7.37
C LEU A 147 -9.35 18.12 -6.93
N ILE A 148 -9.87 18.00 -5.70
CA ILE A 148 -10.66 19.02 -5.03
C ILE A 148 -9.93 19.34 -3.71
N GLU A 149 -9.35 20.54 -3.63
CA GLU A 149 -8.66 20.97 -2.40
C GLU A 149 -9.65 21.51 -1.38
N ASN A 150 -10.22 22.70 -1.63
CA ASN A 150 -11.18 23.36 -0.74
C ASN A 150 -12.49 23.72 -1.45
N GLU A 151 -12.46 23.75 -2.78
CA GLU A 151 -13.59 24.16 -3.61
C GLU A 151 -13.61 23.32 -4.88
N CYS A 152 -14.79 22.81 -5.23
CA CYS A 152 -14.98 22.06 -6.46
C CYS A 152 -14.73 22.98 -7.68
N PRO A 153 -13.78 22.65 -8.58
CA PRO A 153 -13.47 23.49 -9.73
C PRO A 153 -14.61 23.56 -10.75
N HIS A 154 -15.60 22.69 -10.67
CA HIS A 154 -16.73 22.65 -11.60
C HIS A 154 -17.95 23.42 -11.09
N CYS A 155 -18.37 23.22 -9.84
CA CYS A 155 -19.59 23.82 -9.32
C CYS A 155 -19.34 24.86 -8.20
N HIS A 156 -18.08 25.10 -7.84
CA HIS A 156 -17.65 26.06 -6.81
C HIS A 156 -18.21 25.78 -5.41
N ARG A 157 -18.68 24.56 -5.17
CA ARG A 157 -19.10 24.13 -3.84
C ARG A 157 -17.87 23.95 -2.96
N LYS A 158 -17.96 24.48 -1.74
CA LYS A 158 -16.93 24.32 -0.71
C LYS A 158 -17.23 23.12 0.17
N GLU A 159 -16.18 22.51 0.68
CA GLU A 159 -16.29 21.47 1.69
C GLU A 159 -16.90 22.06 2.98
N THR A 160 -17.90 21.38 3.53
CA THR A 160 -18.55 21.77 4.77
C THR A 160 -18.44 20.64 5.79
N ALA A 161 -18.56 20.99 7.06
CA ALA A 161 -18.47 20.02 8.18
C ALA A 161 -19.49 18.86 8.10
N PHE A 162 -20.49 18.94 7.21
CA PHE A 162 -21.55 17.93 7.07
C PHE A 162 -21.55 17.17 5.74
N GLY A 163 -20.53 17.33 4.91
CA GLY A 163 -20.44 16.59 3.66
C GLY A 163 -19.08 16.78 3.03
N THR A 164 -18.27 15.79 3.12
CA THR A 164 -17.06 15.72 2.34
C THR A 164 -17.42 15.57 0.88
N MET A 165 -16.94 16.47 0.05
CA MET A 165 -16.98 16.30 -1.41
C MET A 165 -15.93 15.32 -1.89
N THR A 166 -15.03 14.95 -1.02
CA THR A 166 -13.91 14.05 -1.28
C THR A 166 -14.28 12.64 -0.91
N VAL A 167 -13.93 11.70 -1.74
CA VAL A 167 -13.78 10.31 -1.29
C VAL A 167 -12.71 10.34 -0.21
N PRO A 168 -12.97 9.79 0.99
CA PRO A 168 -11.95 9.76 2.03
C PRO A 168 -10.64 9.24 1.43
N ARG A 169 -9.60 10.04 1.52
CA ARG A 169 -8.26 9.58 1.16
C ARG A 169 -8.01 8.33 1.98
N MET A 170 -7.44 7.28 1.38
CA MET A 170 -7.18 6.02 2.08
C MET A 170 -6.13 6.18 3.21
N LYS A 171 -6.08 7.36 3.82
CA LYS A 171 -5.22 7.67 4.96
C LYS A 171 -5.87 7.34 6.32
N ASP A 172 -7.13 6.89 6.36
CA ASP A 172 -7.84 6.58 7.60
C ASP A 172 -7.99 5.08 7.84
#